data_af684d04aff473b9f6f5a78b364c2ff1
#
_entry.id   af684d04aff473b9f6f5a78b364c2ff1
#
_cell.length_a   1.000
_cell.length_b   1.000
_cell.length_c   1.000
_cell.angle_alpha   90.00
_cell.angle_beta   90.00
_cell.angle_gamma   90.00
#
_symmetry.space_group_name_H-M   'P 1'
#
loop_
_entity.id
_entity.type
_entity.pdbx_description
1 polymer ?
#
loop_
_entity_poly.entity_id
_entity_poly.type
_entity_poly.pdbx_seq_one_letter_code
_entity_poly.pdbx_strand_id
1 'polypeptide(L)'
;MKTFKRANTLKFMQVVLLVVALALVALAGPLQAQEEGISGELTNIGFGMGDEIATERVAHFQELYPDVTLNFTEGALDEQQFLTSVASGNPPDLAYMGRDILSTYAVRGALMPLTDCIANHEIDMSQYRPVAVEQVTVNGEVYGIPEFYNNIMLMINTAAVEEAGLTVDEIDTSDWEALSALNDQLTRMEDDDVTRIGFDPKLPEFFPLWVEANGSSILSEDGTTAQLNTPEAIEALEYSAGLHEAAGGRADFVAFRDTWDFFGAENQIVADQVGFWPMEQWYMNVLAGGSPDAPVAFKPFTDREGNPLSFATGSAWAIPVGSKNPEAACAFMKAVTSPEAWIRAAQKRAELRAESGAINTGVYTGNVVADEEIFTNIVTEIENETFQNGVDVILSVQENAFAIPANPAGNEFRQAWMDAVNRVLNGEQTAEEALNQAQEEAQAALDAAWASQGE
;
A
#
# COMPACT_ATOMS: atom_id res chain seq x y z
N MET A 1 -62.16 -14.05 -50.45
CA MET A 1 -61.81 -13.32 -49.20
C MET A 1 -61.19 -14.19 -48.13
N LYS A 2 -60.46 -15.27 -48.44
CA LYS A 2 -59.80 -16.18 -47.46
C LYS A 2 -58.29 -16.30 -47.61
N THR A 3 -57.65 -15.65 -48.55
CA THR A 3 -56.20 -15.75 -48.80
C THR A 3 -55.35 -14.60 -48.22
N PHE A 4 -55.94 -13.49 -47.76
CA PHE A 4 -55.24 -12.33 -47.24
C PHE A 4 -54.93 -12.42 -45.70
N LYS A 5 -55.61 -13.31 -44.98
CA LYS A 5 -55.36 -13.43 -43.48
C LYS A 5 -54.18 -14.35 -43.12
N ARG A 6 -53.72 -15.26 -43.98
CA ARG A 6 -52.61 -16.18 -43.69
C ARG A 6 -51.21 -15.56 -43.87
N ALA A 7 -51.08 -14.55 -44.74
CA ALA A 7 -49.79 -13.90 -45.00
C ALA A 7 -49.35 -12.96 -43.86
N ASN A 8 -50.31 -12.32 -43.16
CA ASN A 8 -49.99 -11.41 -42.03
C ASN A 8 -49.66 -12.13 -40.75
N THR A 9 -50.23 -13.33 -40.47
CA THR A 9 -49.90 -14.15 -39.31
C THR A 9 -48.49 -14.75 -39.38
N LEU A 10 -48.04 -15.12 -40.61
CA LEU A 10 -46.67 -15.65 -40.79
C LEU A 10 -45.61 -14.57 -40.61
N LYS A 11 -45.85 -13.35 -41.07
CA LYS A 11 -44.94 -12.20 -40.88
C LYS A 11 -44.90 -11.76 -39.42
N PHE A 12 -45.99 -11.78 -38.70
CA PHE A 12 -46.06 -11.44 -37.29
C PHE A 12 -45.33 -12.48 -36.44
N MET A 13 -45.45 -13.78 -36.73
CA MET A 13 -44.72 -14.86 -36.07
C MET A 13 -43.20 -14.80 -36.34
N GLN A 14 -42.77 -14.41 -37.55
CA GLN A 14 -41.36 -14.24 -37.89
C GLN A 14 -40.74 -13.02 -37.18
N VAL A 15 -41.46 -11.91 -37.01
CA VAL A 15 -41.00 -10.73 -36.28
C VAL A 15 -40.92 -11.02 -34.76
N VAL A 16 -41.89 -11.74 -34.19
CA VAL A 16 -41.88 -12.14 -32.77
C VAL A 16 -40.74 -13.13 -32.50
N LEU A 17 -40.46 -14.09 -33.37
CA LEU A 17 -39.31 -15.00 -33.25
C LEU A 17 -37.97 -14.28 -33.38
N LEU A 18 -37.88 -13.24 -34.24
CA LEU A 18 -36.64 -12.44 -34.37
C LEU A 18 -36.40 -11.55 -33.12
N VAL A 19 -37.45 -11.00 -32.54
CA VAL A 19 -37.36 -10.17 -31.32
C VAL A 19 -37.01 -11.02 -30.08
N VAL A 20 -37.55 -12.25 -29.99
CA VAL A 20 -37.21 -13.20 -28.91
C VAL A 20 -35.79 -13.71 -29.09
N ALA A 21 -35.30 -13.93 -30.32
CA ALA A 21 -33.90 -14.32 -30.54
C ALA A 21 -32.92 -13.18 -30.24
N LEU A 22 -33.27 -11.92 -30.52
CA LEU A 22 -32.47 -10.74 -30.16
C LEU A 22 -32.50 -10.46 -28.67
N ALA A 23 -33.61 -10.73 -27.97
CA ALA A 23 -33.70 -10.60 -26.51
C ALA A 23 -32.92 -11.70 -25.76
N LEU A 24 -32.78 -12.89 -26.33
CA LEU A 24 -31.97 -13.98 -25.78
C LEU A 24 -30.44 -13.74 -25.97
N VAL A 25 -30.04 -13.00 -27.01
CA VAL A 25 -28.63 -12.60 -27.23
C VAL A 25 -28.24 -11.43 -26.31
N ALA A 26 -29.20 -10.57 -25.93
CA ALA A 26 -28.95 -9.45 -25.02
C ALA A 26 -28.88 -9.88 -23.52
N LEU A 27 -29.28 -11.11 -23.17
CA LEU A 27 -29.19 -11.70 -21.85
C LEU A 27 -27.95 -12.60 -21.67
N ALA A 28 -27.21 -12.88 -22.73
CA ALA A 28 -25.88 -13.45 -22.63
C ALA A 28 -24.93 -12.27 -22.37
N GLY A 29 -24.68 -11.95 -21.11
CA GLY A 29 -23.51 -11.18 -20.72
C GLY A 29 -22.25 -11.80 -21.36
N PRO A 30 -21.15 -11.09 -21.48
CA PRO A 30 -19.93 -11.66 -22.01
C PRO A 30 -19.63 -12.96 -21.23
N LEU A 31 -19.73 -14.10 -21.91
CA LEU A 31 -19.16 -15.34 -21.39
C LEU A 31 -17.65 -15.05 -21.29
N GLN A 32 -17.19 -14.77 -20.08
CA GLN A 32 -15.76 -14.82 -19.80
C GLN A 32 -15.29 -16.22 -20.20
N ALA A 33 -14.35 -16.29 -21.12
CA ALA A 33 -13.79 -17.54 -21.55
C ALA A 33 -13.14 -18.20 -20.31
N GLN A 34 -13.68 -19.34 -19.89
CA GLN A 34 -13.09 -20.21 -18.89
C GLN A 34 -11.77 -20.71 -19.50
N GLU A 35 -10.63 -20.38 -18.89
CA GLU A 35 -9.36 -20.95 -19.31
C GLU A 35 -9.35 -22.43 -18.91
N GLU A 36 -9.54 -23.32 -19.87
CA GLU A 36 -9.58 -24.77 -19.66
C GLU A 36 -8.16 -25.28 -19.30
N GLY A 37 -8.05 -25.99 -18.18
CA GLY A 37 -6.91 -26.84 -17.86
C GLY A 37 -6.15 -26.50 -16.58
N ILE A 38 -6.34 -25.33 -15.96
CA ILE A 38 -5.69 -25.01 -14.68
C ILE A 38 -6.54 -25.56 -13.53
N SER A 39 -5.93 -26.41 -12.70
CA SER A 39 -6.58 -27.06 -11.57
C SER A 39 -5.56 -27.33 -10.47
N GLY A 40 -6.02 -27.71 -9.29
CA GLY A 40 -5.18 -28.08 -8.16
C GLY A 40 -5.53 -27.33 -6.90
N GLU A 41 -4.61 -27.31 -5.95
CA GLU A 41 -4.79 -26.70 -4.65
C GLU A 41 -3.78 -25.56 -4.48
N LEU A 42 -4.20 -24.38 -4.07
CA LEU A 42 -3.32 -23.27 -3.74
C LEU A 42 -3.33 -23.01 -2.24
N THR A 43 -2.15 -22.90 -1.68
CA THR A 43 -1.87 -22.45 -0.32
C THR A 43 -1.11 -21.12 -0.34
N ASN A 44 -1.26 -20.31 0.70
CA ASN A 44 -0.60 -19.00 0.79
C ASN A 44 0.09 -18.78 2.14
N ILE A 45 0.91 -17.73 2.18
CA ILE A 45 1.41 -17.10 3.40
C ILE A 45 1.38 -15.58 3.23
N GLY A 46 1.05 -14.83 4.27
CA GLY A 46 1.16 -13.37 4.32
C GLY A 46 -0.07 -12.60 3.83
N PHE A 47 -1.16 -13.25 3.44
CA PHE A 47 -2.35 -12.60 2.90
C PHE A 47 -3.58 -12.81 3.77
N GLY A 48 -4.45 -11.79 3.84
CA GLY A 48 -5.73 -11.85 4.51
C GLY A 48 -6.87 -11.38 3.61
N MET A 49 -8.08 -11.94 3.82
CA MET A 49 -9.31 -11.58 3.12
C MET A 49 -10.25 -10.75 4.01
N GLY A 50 -9.68 -9.79 4.76
CA GLY A 50 -10.41 -9.02 5.77
C GLY A 50 -11.38 -7.98 5.23
N ASP A 51 -11.38 -7.70 3.92
CA ASP A 51 -12.25 -6.70 3.30
C ASP A 51 -12.82 -7.17 1.94
N GLU A 52 -13.74 -6.37 1.41
CA GLU A 52 -14.39 -6.60 0.12
C GLU A 52 -13.40 -6.52 -1.06
N ILE A 53 -12.32 -5.75 -0.94
CA ILE A 53 -11.32 -5.63 -2.01
C ILE A 53 -10.58 -6.96 -2.21
N ALA A 54 -10.18 -7.60 -1.12
CA ALA A 54 -9.53 -8.91 -1.19
C ALA A 54 -10.51 -9.99 -1.64
N THR A 55 -11.71 -10.04 -1.03
CA THR A 55 -12.70 -11.09 -1.31
C THR A 55 -13.22 -11.06 -2.74
N GLU A 56 -13.49 -9.87 -3.32
CA GLU A 56 -13.98 -9.77 -4.70
C GLU A 56 -12.92 -10.16 -5.73
N ARG A 57 -11.65 -9.83 -5.51
CA ARG A 57 -10.57 -10.22 -6.41
C ARG A 57 -10.31 -11.74 -6.37
N VAL A 58 -10.36 -12.33 -5.18
CA VAL A 58 -10.29 -13.79 -5.03
C VAL A 58 -11.50 -14.47 -5.65
N ALA A 59 -12.72 -13.93 -5.49
CA ALA A 59 -13.93 -14.45 -6.13
C ALA A 59 -13.82 -14.36 -7.67
N HIS A 60 -13.27 -13.29 -8.20
CA HIS A 60 -13.00 -13.18 -9.65
C HIS A 60 -12.10 -14.30 -10.15
N PHE A 61 -11.00 -14.59 -9.43
CA PHE A 61 -10.13 -15.73 -9.75
C PHE A 61 -10.90 -17.07 -9.72
N GLN A 62 -11.71 -17.31 -8.71
CA GLN A 62 -12.47 -18.57 -8.58
C GLN A 62 -13.52 -18.74 -9.69
N GLU A 63 -14.07 -17.65 -10.21
CA GLU A 63 -14.97 -17.68 -11.37
C GLU A 63 -14.24 -18.08 -12.65
N LEU A 64 -12.99 -17.59 -12.84
CA LEU A 64 -12.14 -17.92 -14.00
C LEU A 64 -11.61 -19.35 -13.93
N TYR A 65 -11.25 -19.82 -12.71
CA TYR A 65 -10.58 -21.10 -12.46
C TYR A 65 -11.31 -21.93 -11.42
N PRO A 66 -12.53 -22.43 -11.71
CA PRO A 66 -13.37 -23.14 -10.73
C PRO A 66 -12.80 -24.48 -10.28
N ASP A 67 -11.83 -25.05 -11.02
CA ASP A 67 -11.17 -26.31 -10.68
C ASP A 67 -9.94 -26.12 -9.77
N VAL A 68 -9.64 -24.89 -9.36
CA VAL A 68 -8.60 -24.57 -8.37
C VAL A 68 -9.23 -24.42 -6.99
N THR A 69 -8.74 -25.18 -6.02
CA THR A 69 -9.16 -25.09 -4.62
C THR A 69 -8.22 -24.16 -3.86
N LEU A 70 -8.76 -23.14 -3.18
CA LEU A 70 -7.99 -22.22 -2.36
C LEU A 70 -8.04 -22.66 -0.89
N ASN A 71 -6.88 -23.00 -0.32
CA ASN A 71 -6.69 -23.33 1.10
C ASN A 71 -5.83 -22.22 1.74
N PHE A 72 -6.40 -21.03 1.81
CA PHE A 72 -5.72 -19.85 2.28
C PHE A 72 -5.75 -19.75 3.80
N THR A 73 -4.59 -19.41 4.36
CA THR A 73 -4.42 -19.08 5.78
C THR A 73 -4.26 -17.58 5.90
N GLU A 74 -5.17 -16.94 6.63
CA GLU A 74 -5.10 -15.49 6.85
C GLU A 74 -4.01 -15.15 7.88
N GLY A 75 -3.29 -14.09 7.62
CA GLY A 75 -2.27 -13.56 8.52
C GLY A 75 -1.19 -12.76 7.83
N ALA A 76 -0.40 -12.05 8.62
CA ALA A 76 0.82 -11.40 8.14
C ALA A 76 1.87 -12.44 7.77
N LEU A 77 2.86 -12.03 6.96
CA LEU A 77 4.00 -12.86 6.63
C LEU A 77 4.83 -13.14 7.90
N ASP A 78 4.93 -14.42 8.27
CA ASP A 78 5.95 -14.90 9.20
C ASP A 78 7.18 -15.32 8.40
N GLU A 79 8.20 -14.47 8.40
CA GLU A 79 9.41 -14.63 7.62
C GLU A 79 10.19 -15.90 7.99
N GLN A 80 10.24 -16.24 9.29
CA GLN A 80 10.92 -17.44 9.75
C GLN A 80 10.17 -18.71 9.33
N GLN A 81 8.85 -18.70 9.44
CA GLN A 81 8.02 -19.80 8.97
C GLN A 81 8.16 -19.98 7.46
N PHE A 82 8.16 -18.88 6.69
CA PHE A 82 8.34 -18.90 5.25
C PHE A 82 9.66 -19.55 4.85
N LEU A 83 10.80 -19.06 5.35
CA LEU A 83 12.12 -19.63 5.05
C LEU A 83 12.25 -21.09 5.48
N THR A 84 11.69 -21.45 6.65
CA THR A 84 11.68 -22.83 7.13
C THR A 84 10.89 -23.74 6.21
N SER A 85 9.75 -23.29 5.69
CA SER A 85 8.92 -24.06 4.77
C SER A 85 9.62 -24.32 3.43
N VAL A 86 10.28 -23.29 2.88
CA VAL A 86 11.10 -23.41 1.66
C VAL A 86 12.26 -24.38 1.89
N ALA A 87 13.03 -24.21 2.96
CA ALA A 87 14.19 -25.05 3.27
C ALA A 87 13.82 -26.53 3.51
N SER A 88 12.62 -26.80 4.04
CA SER A 88 12.11 -28.17 4.23
C SER A 88 11.53 -28.81 2.96
N GLY A 89 11.44 -28.05 1.85
CA GLY A 89 10.86 -28.50 0.59
C GLY A 89 9.34 -28.62 0.61
N ASN A 90 8.67 -27.91 1.51
CA ASN A 90 7.22 -27.87 1.60
C ASN A 90 6.71 -26.41 1.75
N PRO A 91 7.04 -25.51 0.80
CA PRO A 91 6.59 -24.13 0.82
C PRO A 91 5.08 -24.04 0.52
N PRO A 92 4.44 -22.89 0.86
CA PRO A 92 3.17 -22.52 0.26
C PRO A 92 3.31 -22.31 -1.26
N ASP A 93 2.19 -22.26 -1.97
CA ASP A 93 2.21 -22.02 -3.43
C ASP A 93 2.35 -20.53 -3.75
N LEU A 94 1.88 -19.68 -2.86
CA LEU A 94 1.89 -18.21 -2.97
C LEU A 94 2.47 -17.57 -1.71
N ALA A 95 3.28 -16.54 -1.88
CA ALA A 95 3.73 -15.66 -0.82
C ALA A 95 3.32 -14.22 -1.13
N TYR A 96 2.73 -13.55 -0.14
CA TYR A 96 2.39 -12.14 -0.18
C TYR A 96 3.28 -11.39 0.79
N MET A 97 4.04 -10.42 0.29
CA MET A 97 5.06 -9.74 1.09
C MET A 97 5.30 -8.30 0.65
N GLY A 98 5.89 -7.50 1.54
CA GLY A 98 6.33 -6.16 1.21
C GLY A 98 7.34 -6.18 0.06
N ARG A 99 7.23 -5.20 -0.86
CA ARG A 99 8.15 -5.09 -1.99
C ARG A 99 9.58 -4.76 -1.56
N ASP A 100 9.75 -4.06 -0.45
CA ASP A 100 11.03 -3.68 0.15
C ASP A 100 11.91 -4.86 0.60
N ILE A 101 11.30 -6.00 0.93
CA ILE A 101 12.00 -7.22 1.39
C ILE A 101 12.03 -8.33 0.34
N LEU A 102 11.25 -8.24 -0.73
CA LEU A 102 11.09 -9.31 -1.70
C LEU A 102 12.41 -9.72 -2.35
N SER A 103 13.25 -8.75 -2.67
CA SER A 103 14.57 -8.99 -3.28
C SER A 103 15.49 -9.84 -2.40
N THR A 104 15.41 -9.74 -1.08
CA THR A 104 16.14 -10.61 -0.14
C THR A 104 15.82 -12.08 -0.37
N TYR A 105 14.54 -12.41 -0.52
CA TYR A 105 14.12 -13.81 -0.73
C TYR A 105 14.42 -14.31 -2.14
N ALA A 106 14.34 -13.43 -3.14
CA ALA A 106 14.74 -13.74 -4.50
C ALA A 106 16.21 -14.12 -4.58
N VAL A 107 17.10 -13.30 -3.99
CA VAL A 107 18.56 -13.54 -3.97
C VAL A 107 18.93 -14.82 -3.19
N ARG A 108 18.24 -15.11 -2.10
CA ARG A 108 18.42 -16.35 -1.32
C ARG A 108 17.88 -17.60 -2.02
N GLY A 109 17.33 -17.47 -3.23
CA GLY A 109 16.75 -18.58 -3.96
C GLY A 109 15.48 -19.15 -3.32
N ALA A 110 14.77 -18.35 -2.53
CA ALA A 110 13.51 -18.73 -1.92
C ALA A 110 12.29 -18.45 -2.82
N LEU A 111 12.45 -17.58 -3.82
CA LEU A 111 11.42 -17.24 -4.80
C LEU A 111 11.81 -17.69 -6.19
N MET A 112 10.82 -18.04 -7.00
CA MET A 112 10.98 -18.35 -8.42
C MET A 112 11.00 -17.06 -9.26
N PRO A 113 11.86 -16.95 -10.28
CA PRO A 113 11.72 -15.91 -11.29
C PRO A 113 10.41 -16.11 -12.06
N LEU A 114 9.71 -15.01 -12.35
CA LEU A 114 8.40 -15.04 -12.99
C LEU A 114 8.46 -14.88 -14.52
N THR A 115 9.63 -14.97 -15.14
CA THR A 115 9.81 -14.77 -16.59
C THR A 115 8.88 -15.67 -17.41
N ASP A 116 8.83 -16.97 -17.12
CA ASP A 116 7.93 -17.91 -17.81
C ASP A 116 6.46 -17.67 -17.44
N CYS A 117 6.17 -17.35 -16.18
CA CYS A 117 4.82 -16.99 -15.73
C CYS A 117 4.28 -15.78 -16.51
N ILE A 118 5.06 -14.70 -16.56
CA ILE A 118 4.71 -13.47 -17.27
C ILE A 118 4.46 -13.73 -18.75
N ALA A 119 5.35 -14.48 -19.40
CA ALA A 119 5.26 -14.79 -20.82
C ALA A 119 4.07 -15.72 -21.15
N ASN A 120 3.90 -16.80 -20.40
CA ASN A 120 2.88 -17.82 -20.67
C ASN A 120 1.46 -17.32 -20.36
N HIS A 121 1.31 -16.47 -19.35
CA HIS A 121 0.03 -15.88 -18.98
C HIS A 121 -0.20 -14.49 -19.57
N GLU A 122 0.72 -14.01 -20.42
CA GLU A 122 0.62 -12.70 -21.08
C GLU A 122 0.35 -11.56 -20.06
N ILE A 123 1.13 -11.55 -18.94
CA ILE A 123 1.02 -10.48 -17.94
C ILE A 123 1.75 -9.25 -18.49
N ASP A 124 1.01 -8.17 -18.72
CA ASP A 124 1.58 -6.91 -19.19
C ASP A 124 2.14 -6.09 -18.02
N MET A 125 3.44 -6.23 -17.78
CA MET A 125 4.13 -5.51 -16.71
C MET A 125 4.16 -3.99 -16.91
N SER A 126 3.89 -3.48 -18.13
CA SER A 126 3.80 -2.04 -18.39
C SER A 126 2.56 -1.38 -17.79
N GLN A 127 1.58 -2.17 -17.36
CA GLN A 127 0.40 -1.70 -16.64
C GLN A 127 0.67 -1.40 -15.17
N TYR A 128 1.82 -1.82 -14.64
CA TYR A 128 2.18 -1.59 -13.23
C TYR A 128 3.07 -0.36 -13.09
N ARG A 129 2.98 0.30 -11.94
CA ARG A 129 3.79 1.49 -11.63
C ARG A 129 5.28 1.16 -11.70
N PRO A 130 6.10 1.94 -12.44
CA PRO A 130 7.51 1.64 -12.65
C PRO A 130 8.28 1.40 -11.34
N VAL A 131 8.10 2.27 -10.35
CA VAL A 131 8.74 2.15 -9.03
C VAL A 131 8.40 0.82 -8.35
N ALA A 132 7.15 0.35 -8.46
CA ALA A 132 6.74 -0.93 -7.88
C ALA A 132 7.33 -2.13 -8.65
N VAL A 133 7.50 -2.01 -9.98
CA VAL A 133 8.16 -3.03 -10.81
C VAL A 133 9.66 -3.10 -10.51
N GLU A 134 10.31 -1.96 -10.33
CA GLU A 134 11.73 -1.90 -9.96
C GLU A 134 11.99 -2.61 -8.62
N GLN A 135 11.13 -2.42 -7.62
CA GLN A 135 11.27 -3.08 -6.30
C GLN A 135 11.13 -4.61 -6.34
N VAL A 136 10.44 -5.17 -7.34
CA VAL A 136 10.26 -6.62 -7.50
C VAL A 136 11.16 -7.23 -8.56
N THR A 137 12.08 -6.44 -9.13
CA THR A 137 13.03 -6.84 -10.17
C THR A 137 14.43 -6.98 -9.57
N VAL A 138 15.04 -8.13 -9.74
CA VAL A 138 16.39 -8.43 -9.26
C VAL A 138 17.22 -8.97 -10.44
N ASN A 139 18.36 -8.34 -10.71
CA ASN A 139 19.25 -8.73 -11.82
C ASN A 139 18.53 -8.80 -13.19
N GLY A 140 17.53 -7.96 -13.40
CA GLY A 140 16.74 -7.91 -14.65
C GLY A 140 15.64 -8.97 -14.75
N GLU A 141 15.44 -9.81 -13.73
CA GLU A 141 14.34 -10.77 -13.65
C GLU A 141 13.29 -10.33 -12.62
N VAL A 142 12.01 -10.48 -12.94
CA VAL A 142 10.88 -10.16 -12.07
C VAL A 142 10.59 -11.35 -11.16
N TYR A 143 10.44 -11.09 -9.86
CA TYR A 143 10.13 -12.10 -8.83
C TYR A 143 8.79 -11.88 -8.14
N GLY A 144 8.08 -10.80 -8.43
CA GLY A 144 6.77 -10.53 -7.86
C GLY A 144 5.87 -9.72 -8.79
N ILE A 145 4.56 -9.86 -8.62
CA ILE A 145 3.58 -9.00 -9.28
C ILE A 145 3.08 -7.98 -8.26
N PRO A 146 3.30 -6.66 -8.48
CA PRO A 146 2.87 -5.62 -7.57
C PRO A 146 1.36 -5.63 -7.35
N GLU A 147 0.92 -5.30 -6.13
CA GLU A 147 -0.50 -5.26 -5.79
C GLU A 147 -0.91 -3.85 -5.36
N PHE A 148 -0.85 -3.51 -4.06
CA PHE A 148 -1.15 -2.17 -3.57
C PHE A 148 0.02 -1.20 -3.79
N TYR A 149 -0.33 0.08 -3.96
CA TYR A 149 0.62 1.17 -4.01
C TYR A 149 0.20 2.23 -3.01
N ASN A 150 0.80 2.17 -1.82
CA ASN A 150 0.52 3.09 -0.75
C ASN A 150 1.39 4.34 -0.88
N ASN A 151 0.80 5.48 -0.57
CA ASN A 151 1.45 6.79 -0.60
C ASN A 151 1.13 7.55 0.67
N ILE A 152 2.03 8.44 1.06
CA ILE A 152 1.93 9.23 2.28
C ILE A 152 1.40 10.63 1.95
N MET A 153 0.50 11.11 2.78
CA MET A 153 0.04 12.49 2.84
C MET A 153 -0.07 12.95 4.29
N LEU A 154 -0.20 14.24 4.53
CA LEU A 154 -0.56 14.78 5.83
C LEU A 154 -2.06 14.63 6.07
N MET A 155 -2.41 14.15 7.26
CA MET A 155 -3.76 14.21 7.82
C MET A 155 -3.75 15.18 8.99
N ILE A 156 -4.61 16.17 8.95
CA ILE A 156 -4.61 17.33 9.83
C ILE A 156 -5.93 17.40 10.57
N ASN A 157 -5.90 17.41 11.89
CA ASN A 157 -7.07 17.65 12.72
C ASN A 157 -7.44 19.14 12.69
N THR A 158 -8.49 19.48 11.94
CA THR A 158 -8.92 20.87 11.77
C THR A 158 -9.44 21.49 13.06
N ALA A 159 -10.03 20.69 13.96
CA ALA A 159 -10.50 21.20 15.25
C ALA A 159 -9.32 21.62 16.15
N ALA A 160 -8.24 20.84 16.17
CA ALA A 160 -7.02 21.19 16.91
C ALA A 160 -6.36 22.46 16.34
N VAL A 161 -6.32 22.57 15.01
CA VAL A 161 -5.74 23.74 14.31
C VAL A 161 -6.57 25.00 14.61
N GLU A 162 -7.90 24.93 14.52
CA GLU A 162 -8.79 26.04 14.83
C GLU A 162 -8.72 26.46 16.31
N GLU A 163 -8.66 25.51 17.24
CA GLU A 163 -8.48 25.77 18.67
C GLU A 163 -7.20 26.56 18.94
N ALA A 164 -6.12 26.26 18.22
CA ALA A 164 -4.83 26.94 18.31
C ALA A 164 -4.84 28.33 17.64
N GLY A 165 -5.94 28.72 16.98
CA GLY A 165 -6.06 29.96 16.22
C GLY A 165 -5.30 29.96 14.90
N LEU A 166 -5.01 28.78 14.37
CA LEU A 166 -4.30 28.53 13.12
C LEU A 166 -5.28 28.18 11.99
N THR A 167 -4.77 28.15 10.79
CA THR A 167 -5.45 27.64 9.59
C THR A 167 -4.71 26.42 9.02
N VAL A 168 -5.41 25.59 8.26
CA VAL A 168 -4.78 24.43 7.59
C VAL A 168 -3.64 24.86 6.64
N ASP A 169 -3.75 26.05 6.04
CA ASP A 169 -2.72 26.56 5.13
C ASP A 169 -1.38 26.83 5.82
N GLU A 170 -1.41 27.13 7.13
CA GLU A 170 -0.22 27.37 7.94
C GLU A 170 0.52 26.09 8.34
N ILE A 171 -0.09 24.91 8.11
CA ILE A 171 0.58 23.62 8.33
C ILE A 171 1.51 23.34 7.15
N ASP A 172 2.81 23.38 7.43
CA ASP A 172 3.89 23.19 6.46
C ASP A 172 4.97 22.31 7.07
N THR A 173 5.46 21.32 6.31
CA THR A 173 6.51 20.40 6.73
C THR A 173 7.89 20.76 6.14
N SER A 174 7.98 21.79 5.32
CA SER A 174 9.25 22.23 4.70
C SER A 174 10.15 23.04 5.62
N ASP A 175 9.56 23.85 6.49
CA ASP A 175 10.27 24.63 7.50
C ASP A 175 10.25 23.90 8.86
N TRP A 176 11.33 23.24 9.19
CA TRP A 176 11.44 22.43 10.40
C TRP A 176 11.42 23.24 11.70
N GLU A 177 11.86 24.51 11.68
CA GLU A 177 11.73 25.41 12.84
C GLU A 177 10.26 25.76 13.08
N ALA A 178 9.56 26.14 12.01
CA ALA A 178 8.12 26.40 12.06
C ALA A 178 7.32 25.12 12.45
N LEU A 179 7.68 23.95 11.92
CA LEU A 179 7.06 22.67 12.25
C LEU A 179 7.23 22.32 13.74
N SER A 180 8.42 22.54 14.33
CA SER A 180 8.62 22.37 15.78
C SER A 180 7.72 23.30 16.59
N ALA A 181 7.62 24.57 16.20
CA ALA A 181 6.74 25.52 16.88
C ALA A 181 5.25 25.14 16.77
N LEU A 182 4.82 24.62 15.60
CA LEU A 182 3.48 24.07 15.40
C LEU A 182 3.23 22.84 16.29
N ASN A 183 4.20 21.91 16.37
CA ASN A 183 4.12 20.76 17.27
C ASN A 183 3.93 21.19 18.71
N ASP A 184 4.75 22.13 19.22
CA ASP A 184 4.61 22.67 20.58
C ASP A 184 3.26 23.32 20.82
N GLN A 185 2.79 24.13 19.84
CA GLN A 185 1.52 24.85 19.95
C GLN A 185 0.30 23.93 19.94
N LEU A 186 0.35 22.83 19.18
CA LEU A 186 -0.75 21.88 19.04
C LEU A 186 -0.71 20.76 20.09
N THR A 187 0.43 20.53 20.73
CA THR A 187 0.53 19.58 21.84
C THR A 187 -0.25 20.10 23.04
N ARG A 188 -1.03 19.22 23.67
CA ARG A 188 -1.78 19.55 24.88
C ARG A 188 -1.41 18.61 26.01
N MET A 189 -1.03 19.21 27.14
CA MET A 189 -0.71 18.53 28.38
C MET A 189 -1.72 18.92 29.46
N GLU A 190 -2.16 17.99 30.29
CA GLU A 190 -2.97 18.23 31.49
C GLU A 190 -2.26 17.58 32.69
N ASP A 191 -1.85 18.37 33.67
CA ASP A 191 -1.17 17.92 34.90
C ASP A 191 0.09 17.02 34.63
N ASP A 192 0.84 17.23 33.60
CA ASP A 192 1.99 16.43 33.09
C ASP A 192 1.59 15.21 32.22
N ASP A 193 0.30 14.91 32.03
CA ASP A 193 -0.14 13.85 31.13
C ASP A 193 -0.43 14.41 29.72
N VAL A 194 0.00 13.69 28.67
CA VAL A 194 -0.33 14.02 27.29
C VAL A 194 -1.81 13.77 27.03
N THR A 195 -2.51 14.76 26.49
CA THR A 195 -3.89 14.62 26.05
C THR A 195 -4.09 14.86 24.54
N ARG A 196 -3.09 15.49 23.89
CA ARG A 196 -2.99 15.56 22.43
C ARG A 196 -1.52 15.65 22.02
N ILE A 197 -1.08 14.81 21.11
CA ILE A 197 0.18 14.94 20.39
C ILE A 197 -0.01 16.00 19.30
N GLY A 198 0.83 17.04 19.27
CA GLY A 198 0.76 18.08 18.24
C GLY A 198 1.07 17.54 16.86
N PHE A 199 2.21 16.86 16.73
CA PHE A 199 2.64 16.21 15.51
C PHE A 199 3.27 14.82 15.79
N ASP A 200 2.76 13.77 15.15
CA ASP A 200 3.38 12.43 15.18
C ASP A 200 4.29 12.26 13.97
N PRO A 201 5.62 12.22 14.13
CA PRO A 201 6.58 12.03 13.03
C PRO A 201 6.56 10.62 12.43
N LYS A 202 5.77 9.69 12.97
CA LYS A 202 5.64 8.30 12.53
C LYS A 202 6.97 7.55 12.49
N LEU A 203 7.77 7.69 13.54
CA LEU A 203 9.00 6.93 13.71
C LEU A 203 8.78 5.60 14.47
N PRO A 204 9.53 4.55 14.12
CA PRO A 204 10.61 4.52 13.13
C PRO A 204 10.15 4.40 11.68
N GLU A 205 8.91 4.03 11.37
CA GLU A 205 8.42 3.56 10.07
C GLU A 205 8.70 4.53 8.92
N PHE A 206 8.62 5.85 9.18
CA PHE A 206 8.78 6.88 8.15
C PHE A 206 10.12 7.61 8.24
N PHE A 207 11.15 7.03 8.88
CA PHE A 207 12.49 7.58 8.83
C PHE A 207 13.00 7.84 7.40
N PRO A 208 12.78 6.93 6.41
CA PRO A 208 13.16 7.22 5.03
C PRO A 208 12.52 8.48 4.44
N LEU A 209 11.26 8.79 4.80
CA LEU A 209 10.58 10.01 4.37
C LEU A 209 11.29 11.27 4.90
N TRP A 210 11.77 11.24 6.15
CA TRP A 210 12.48 12.36 6.76
C TRP A 210 13.86 12.58 6.14
N VAL A 211 14.57 11.50 5.79
CA VAL A 211 15.87 11.59 5.10
C VAL A 211 15.71 12.17 3.71
N GLU A 212 14.70 11.70 2.96
CA GLU A 212 14.39 12.19 1.62
C GLU A 212 13.96 13.66 1.65
N ALA A 213 13.13 14.04 2.63
CA ALA A 213 12.74 15.44 2.85
C ALA A 213 13.94 16.35 3.12
N ASN A 214 15.01 15.84 3.68
CA ASN A 214 16.26 16.57 3.94
C ASN A 214 17.29 16.50 2.78
N GLY A 215 16.87 15.98 1.61
CA GLY A 215 17.66 15.98 0.40
C GLY A 215 18.69 14.85 0.31
N SER A 216 18.49 13.73 1.03
CA SER A 216 19.33 12.53 0.94
C SER A 216 18.44 11.27 0.85
N SER A 217 19.05 10.16 0.50
CA SER A 217 18.41 8.83 0.51
C SER A 217 19.11 7.91 1.49
N ILE A 218 18.43 6.89 2.00
CA ILE A 218 19.03 5.90 2.90
C ILE A 218 19.83 4.81 2.18
N LEU A 219 19.66 4.69 0.84
CA LEU A 219 20.30 3.70 -0.02
C LEU A 219 20.58 4.33 -1.38
N SER A 220 21.70 3.98 -2.00
CA SER A 220 22.00 4.42 -3.38
C SER A 220 20.97 3.85 -4.37
N GLU A 221 20.74 4.58 -5.48
CA GLU A 221 19.76 4.23 -6.51
C GLU A 221 19.95 2.82 -7.09
N ASP A 222 21.21 2.36 -7.16
CA ASP A 222 21.56 1.02 -7.64
C ASP A 222 21.46 -0.08 -6.56
N GLY A 223 21.02 0.26 -5.35
CA GLY A 223 20.84 -0.68 -4.24
C GLY A 223 22.12 -1.27 -3.65
N THR A 224 23.30 -0.67 -3.95
CA THR A 224 24.61 -1.26 -3.57
C THR A 224 25.24 -0.63 -2.34
N THR A 225 24.93 0.65 -2.08
CA THR A 225 25.61 1.42 -1.04
C THR A 225 24.62 1.98 -0.03
N ALA A 226 24.76 1.59 1.23
CA ALA A 226 24.01 2.20 2.33
C ALA A 226 24.39 3.66 2.50
N GLN A 227 23.42 4.53 2.79
CA GLN A 227 23.59 5.99 2.96
C GLN A 227 22.94 6.45 4.27
N LEU A 228 23.05 5.61 5.32
CA LEU A 228 22.37 5.86 6.59
C LEU A 228 23.03 6.92 7.46
N ASN A 229 24.34 7.16 7.27
CA ASN A 229 25.11 8.09 8.11
C ASN A 229 25.52 9.37 7.37
N THR A 230 24.77 9.77 6.34
CA THR A 230 24.97 11.09 5.72
C THR A 230 24.63 12.19 6.73
N PRO A 231 25.24 13.38 6.60
CA PRO A 231 24.88 14.50 7.48
C PRO A 231 23.38 14.80 7.47
N GLU A 232 22.74 14.69 6.31
CA GLU A 232 21.33 14.91 6.11
C GLU A 232 20.46 13.84 6.82
N ALA A 233 20.88 12.57 6.80
CA ALA A 233 20.20 11.49 7.50
C ALA A 233 20.32 11.64 9.03
N ILE A 234 21.50 12.03 9.53
CA ILE A 234 21.73 12.30 10.94
C ILE A 234 20.85 13.46 11.42
N GLU A 235 20.84 14.59 10.67
CA GLU A 235 19.99 15.74 10.99
C GLU A 235 18.51 15.37 10.96
N ALA A 236 18.06 14.57 9.97
CA ALA A 236 16.69 14.11 9.85
C ALA A 236 16.25 13.28 11.06
N LEU A 237 17.12 12.39 11.56
CA LEU A 237 16.82 11.59 12.73
C LEU A 237 16.83 12.41 14.02
N GLU A 238 17.82 13.29 14.21
CA GLU A 238 17.89 14.19 15.37
C GLU A 238 16.63 15.07 15.45
N TYR A 239 16.27 15.66 14.31
CA TYR A 239 15.11 16.53 14.22
C TYR A 239 13.80 15.76 14.51
N SER A 240 13.53 14.70 13.75
CA SER A 240 12.26 13.97 13.85
C SER A 240 12.08 13.24 15.18
N ALA A 241 13.16 12.71 15.76
CA ALA A 241 13.13 12.13 17.12
C ALA A 241 12.90 13.20 18.20
N GLY A 242 13.49 14.39 18.03
CA GLY A 242 13.32 15.52 18.94
C GLY A 242 11.87 16.02 19.04
N LEU A 243 11.04 15.80 18.02
CA LEU A 243 9.62 16.19 18.05
C LEU A 243 8.81 15.50 19.17
N HIS A 244 9.26 14.38 19.71
CA HIS A 244 8.63 13.72 20.84
C HIS A 244 8.74 14.51 22.16
N GLU A 245 9.70 15.43 22.28
CA GLU A 245 9.94 16.19 23.51
C GLU A 245 8.74 17.09 23.87
N ALA A 246 8.01 17.59 22.89
CA ALA A 246 6.79 18.37 23.13
C ALA A 246 5.72 17.58 23.93
N ALA A 247 5.68 16.28 23.78
CA ALA A 247 4.79 15.36 24.46
C ALA A 247 5.43 14.66 25.67
N GLY A 248 6.43 15.28 26.32
CA GLY A 248 7.11 14.73 27.50
C GLY A 248 8.17 13.67 27.18
N GLY A 249 8.54 13.51 25.90
CA GLY A 249 9.51 12.54 25.42
C GLY A 249 8.90 11.21 24.94
N ARG A 250 9.76 10.32 24.46
CA ARG A 250 9.35 9.06 23.81
C ARG A 250 8.41 8.19 24.66
N ALA A 251 8.65 8.08 25.96
CA ALA A 251 7.87 7.18 26.82
C ALA A 251 6.41 7.64 26.94
N ASP A 252 6.19 8.92 27.21
CA ASP A 252 4.86 9.49 27.37
C ASP A 252 4.14 9.56 26.02
N PHE A 253 4.86 9.89 24.96
CA PHE A 253 4.36 9.88 23.58
C PHE A 253 3.80 8.51 23.20
N VAL A 254 4.57 7.42 23.38
CA VAL A 254 4.14 6.06 23.03
C VAL A 254 3.01 5.59 23.93
N ALA A 255 3.11 5.81 25.25
CA ALA A 255 2.07 5.41 26.20
C ALA A 255 0.72 6.05 25.84
N PHE A 256 0.73 7.32 25.40
CA PHE A 256 -0.49 7.98 24.95
C PHE A 256 -0.97 7.48 23.59
N ARG A 257 -0.08 7.36 22.60
CA ARG A 257 -0.39 6.84 21.27
C ARG A 257 -1.02 5.45 21.31
N ASP A 258 -0.57 4.58 22.20
CA ASP A 258 -1.09 3.22 22.39
C ASP A 258 -2.55 3.20 22.92
N THR A 259 -3.06 4.34 23.40
CA THR A 259 -4.48 4.46 23.79
C THR A 259 -5.43 4.73 22.63
N TRP A 260 -4.92 5.01 21.43
CA TRP A 260 -5.74 5.41 20.30
C TRP A 260 -6.63 4.28 19.78
N ASP A 261 -7.90 4.59 19.53
CA ASP A 261 -8.83 3.70 18.82
C ASP A 261 -8.62 3.81 17.31
N PHE A 262 -7.44 3.37 16.84
CA PHE A 262 -6.91 3.64 15.50
C PHE A 262 -7.89 3.30 14.37
N PHE A 263 -8.67 2.24 14.49
CA PHE A 263 -9.62 1.76 13.47
C PHE A 263 -11.09 2.03 13.83
N GLY A 264 -11.36 2.58 15.00
CA GLY A 264 -12.71 2.82 15.49
C GLY A 264 -13.31 4.17 15.06
N ALA A 265 -14.56 4.36 15.42
CA ALA A 265 -15.27 5.61 15.15
C ALA A 265 -14.77 6.78 16.04
N GLU A 266 -14.22 6.47 17.21
CA GLU A 266 -13.61 7.43 18.15
C GLU A 266 -12.08 7.47 17.95
N ASN A 267 -11.63 7.42 16.69
CA ASN A 267 -10.21 7.45 16.37
C ASN A 267 -9.54 8.75 16.81
N GLN A 268 -8.23 8.80 16.80
CA GLN A 268 -7.41 9.88 17.34
C GLN A 268 -7.69 11.26 16.73
N ILE A 269 -8.27 11.34 15.53
CA ILE A 269 -8.73 12.62 14.94
C ILE A 269 -10.03 13.07 15.61
N VAL A 270 -11.02 12.17 15.70
CA VAL A 270 -12.32 12.44 16.32
C VAL A 270 -12.19 12.72 17.81
N ALA A 271 -11.34 11.94 18.50
CA ALA A 271 -11.05 12.09 19.93
C ALA A 271 -10.11 13.27 20.25
N ASP A 272 -9.70 14.06 19.27
CA ASP A 272 -8.79 15.20 19.43
C ASP A 272 -7.46 14.83 20.10
N GLN A 273 -6.90 13.66 19.76
CA GLN A 273 -5.68 13.10 20.35
C GLN A 273 -4.42 13.38 19.52
N VAL A 274 -4.56 13.88 18.28
CA VAL A 274 -3.46 14.28 17.41
C VAL A 274 -3.79 15.56 16.66
N GLY A 275 -2.82 16.45 16.51
CA GLY A 275 -2.93 17.65 15.68
C GLY A 275 -2.77 17.34 14.21
N PHE A 276 -1.64 16.75 13.82
CA PHE A 276 -1.43 16.29 12.44
C PHE A 276 -0.30 15.25 12.36
N TRP A 277 -0.23 14.52 11.24
CA TRP A 277 0.73 13.45 11.04
C TRP A 277 0.86 13.07 9.57
N PRO A 278 2.02 12.58 9.10
CA PRO A 278 2.10 11.87 7.84
C PRO A 278 1.45 10.48 8.00
N MET A 279 0.63 10.10 7.03
CA MET A 279 -0.03 8.79 7.06
C MET A 279 -0.30 8.29 5.65
N GLU A 280 -0.31 6.98 5.50
CA GLU A 280 -0.67 6.32 4.24
C GLU A 280 -2.15 6.56 3.89
N GLN A 281 -2.43 6.75 2.60
CA GLN A 281 -3.76 7.11 2.09
C GLN A 281 -4.87 6.11 2.46
N TRP A 282 -4.55 4.85 2.71
CA TRP A 282 -5.56 3.87 3.08
C TRP A 282 -6.30 4.24 4.37
N TYR A 283 -5.66 5.03 5.26
CA TYR A 283 -6.31 5.50 6.48
C TYR A 283 -7.47 6.48 6.19
N MET A 284 -7.43 7.18 5.07
CA MET A 284 -8.57 7.97 4.59
C MET A 284 -9.82 7.11 4.41
N ASN A 285 -9.69 5.84 3.97
CA ASN A 285 -10.80 4.89 3.91
C ASN A 285 -11.35 4.50 5.29
N VAL A 286 -10.50 4.43 6.31
CA VAL A 286 -10.92 4.18 7.71
C VAL A 286 -11.79 5.35 8.18
N LEU A 287 -11.32 6.58 7.99
CA LEU A 287 -12.08 7.79 8.34
C LEU A 287 -13.39 7.87 7.55
N ALA A 288 -13.34 7.72 6.25
CA ALA A 288 -14.50 7.78 5.35
C ALA A 288 -15.57 6.73 5.68
N GLY A 289 -15.15 5.56 6.18
CA GLY A 289 -16.05 4.47 6.55
C GLY A 289 -16.62 4.57 7.96
N GLY A 290 -15.81 4.95 8.93
CA GLY A 290 -16.16 4.94 10.35
C GLY A 290 -16.51 6.32 10.93
N SER A 291 -15.96 7.39 10.35
CA SER A 291 -16.05 8.75 10.89
C SER A 291 -16.12 9.80 9.75
N PRO A 292 -17.15 9.75 8.88
CA PRO A 292 -17.23 10.60 7.69
C PRO A 292 -17.31 12.11 8.01
N ASP A 293 -17.67 12.46 9.24
CA ASP A 293 -17.73 13.84 9.74
C ASP A 293 -16.47 14.20 10.59
N ALA A 294 -15.42 13.39 10.54
CA ALA A 294 -14.19 13.69 11.27
C ALA A 294 -13.64 15.07 10.90
N PRO A 295 -13.15 15.87 11.86
CA PRO A 295 -12.57 17.18 11.59
C PRO A 295 -11.16 17.03 10.98
N VAL A 296 -11.10 16.60 9.73
CA VAL A 296 -9.83 16.30 9.03
C VAL A 296 -9.64 17.15 7.79
N ALA A 297 -8.42 17.50 7.48
CA ALA A 297 -7.99 18.02 6.19
C ALA A 297 -6.77 17.23 5.69
N PHE A 298 -6.52 17.29 4.39
CA PHE A 298 -5.43 16.57 3.74
C PHE A 298 -4.54 17.53 2.96
N LYS A 299 -3.22 17.36 3.09
CA LYS A 299 -2.20 18.11 2.34
C LYS A 299 -1.08 17.17 1.90
N PRO A 300 -0.31 17.50 0.87
CA PRO A 300 0.96 16.82 0.62
C PRO A 300 1.90 16.98 1.82
N PHE A 301 2.69 15.96 2.12
CA PHE A 301 3.93 16.16 2.85
C PHE A 301 4.93 16.85 1.90
N THR A 302 5.81 17.71 2.41
CA THR A 302 6.75 18.47 1.59
C THR A 302 8.20 18.27 2.05
N ASP A 303 9.13 18.31 1.10
CA ASP A 303 10.56 18.40 1.37
C ASP A 303 10.95 19.80 1.89
N ARG A 304 12.25 20.00 2.21
CA ARG A 304 12.79 21.27 2.72
C ARG A 304 12.73 22.41 1.69
N GLU A 305 12.49 22.11 0.43
CA GLU A 305 12.34 23.08 -0.67
C GLU A 305 10.86 23.44 -0.93
N GLY A 306 9.93 22.77 -0.23
CA GLY A 306 8.48 22.93 -0.37
C GLY A 306 7.86 22.13 -1.52
N ASN A 307 8.60 21.18 -2.11
CA ASN A 307 8.04 20.30 -3.13
C ASN A 307 7.23 19.17 -2.48
N PRO A 308 6.08 18.78 -3.07
CA PRO A 308 5.36 17.61 -2.62
C PRO A 308 6.22 16.35 -2.64
N LEU A 309 6.22 15.61 -1.54
CA LEU A 309 6.98 14.40 -1.33
C LEU A 309 6.07 13.29 -0.81
N SER A 310 6.23 12.06 -1.33
CA SER A 310 5.53 10.88 -0.83
C SER A 310 6.43 9.66 -0.86
N PHE A 311 6.29 8.81 0.15
CA PHE A 311 6.99 7.53 0.23
C PHE A 311 6.07 6.42 -0.23
N ALA A 312 6.46 5.71 -1.29
CA ALA A 312 5.71 4.62 -1.87
C ALA A 312 6.05 3.30 -1.18
N THR A 313 5.04 2.69 -0.58
CA THR A 313 5.11 1.35 0.00
C THR A 313 4.11 0.40 -0.67
N GLY A 314 4.05 -0.83 -0.22
CA GLY A 314 3.05 -1.80 -0.67
C GLY A 314 3.64 -3.19 -0.84
N SER A 315 2.79 -4.11 -1.28
CA SER A 315 3.10 -5.53 -1.34
C SER A 315 3.09 -6.07 -2.76
N ALA A 316 3.63 -7.26 -2.92
CA ALA A 316 3.60 -8.03 -4.15
C ALA A 316 3.30 -9.51 -3.86
N TRP A 317 2.77 -10.18 -4.86
CA TRP A 317 2.61 -11.62 -4.91
C TRP A 317 3.85 -12.27 -5.52
N ALA A 318 4.33 -13.35 -4.94
CA ALA A 318 5.46 -14.12 -5.41
C ALA A 318 5.19 -15.63 -5.32
N ILE A 319 5.96 -16.42 -6.08
CA ILE A 319 5.90 -17.89 -6.06
C ILE A 319 7.16 -18.41 -5.36
N PRO A 320 7.02 -19.11 -4.22
CA PRO A 320 8.14 -19.77 -3.57
C PRO A 320 8.75 -20.90 -4.40
N VAL A 321 10.07 -21.06 -4.33
CA VAL A 321 10.77 -22.21 -4.93
C VAL A 321 10.28 -23.49 -4.29
N GLY A 322 9.85 -24.44 -5.13
CA GLY A 322 9.28 -25.72 -4.68
C GLY A 322 7.76 -25.70 -4.50
N SER A 323 7.07 -24.61 -4.91
CA SER A 323 5.61 -24.62 -5.08
C SER A 323 5.17 -25.83 -5.88
N LYS A 324 4.08 -26.46 -5.47
CA LYS A 324 3.52 -27.66 -6.12
C LYS A 324 2.65 -27.33 -7.33
N ASN A 325 2.11 -26.10 -7.35
CA ASN A 325 1.17 -25.66 -8.36
C ASN A 325 1.55 -24.26 -8.91
N PRO A 326 2.79 -24.09 -9.45
CA PRO A 326 3.26 -22.78 -9.90
C PRO A 326 2.41 -22.18 -11.04
N GLU A 327 1.84 -23.03 -11.90
CA GLU A 327 0.94 -22.60 -12.98
C GLU A 327 -0.35 -21.98 -12.44
N ALA A 328 -1.00 -22.64 -11.47
CA ALA A 328 -2.19 -22.11 -10.82
C ALA A 328 -1.86 -20.86 -9.96
N ALA A 329 -0.67 -20.82 -9.35
CA ALA A 329 -0.19 -19.65 -8.62
C ALA A 329 0.03 -18.45 -9.56
N CYS A 330 0.58 -18.68 -10.73
CA CYS A 330 0.75 -17.65 -11.75
C CYS A 330 -0.62 -17.11 -12.24
N ALA A 331 -1.56 -18.01 -12.56
CA ALA A 331 -2.90 -17.64 -12.94
C ALA A 331 -3.61 -16.82 -11.83
N PHE A 332 -3.38 -17.20 -10.57
CA PHE A 332 -3.92 -16.45 -9.43
C PHE A 332 -3.36 -15.02 -9.38
N MET A 333 -2.03 -14.87 -9.44
CA MET A 333 -1.40 -13.54 -9.42
C MET A 333 -1.89 -12.66 -10.55
N LYS A 334 -1.93 -13.18 -11.80
CA LYS A 334 -2.51 -12.48 -12.95
C LYS A 334 -3.93 -12.01 -12.68
N ALA A 335 -4.79 -12.92 -12.25
CA ALA A 335 -6.21 -12.63 -12.07
C ALA A 335 -6.46 -11.59 -10.98
N VAL A 336 -5.83 -11.73 -9.79
CA VAL A 336 -6.12 -10.83 -8.65
C VAL A 336 -5.46 -9.45 -8.77
N THR A 337 -4.48 -9.29 -9.66
CA THR A 337 -3.82 -7.99 -9.93
C THR A 337 -4.23 -7.38 -11.26
N SER A 338 -5.13 -8.02 -12.00
CA SER A 338 -5.65 -7.51 -13.27
C SER A 338 -6.51 -6.25 -13.09
N PRO A 339 -6.58 -5.38 -14.11
CA PRO A 339 -7.51 -4.24 -14.08
C PRO A 339 -8.95 -4.67 -13.80
N GLU A 340 -9.41 -5.77 -14.37
CA GLU A 340 -10.78 -6.28 -14.22
C GLU A 340 -11.10 -6.63 -12.77
N ALA A 341 -10.17 -7.30 -12.08
CA ALA A 341 -10.34 -7.64 -10.67
C ALA A 341 -10.40 -6.41 -9.77
N TRP A 342 -9.52 -5.45 -10.01
CA TRP A 342 -9.49 -4.20 -9.26
C TRP A 342 -10.74 -3.35 -9.50
N ILE A 343 -11.18 -3.21 -10.75
CA ILE A 343 -12.40 -2.49 -11.12
C ILE A 343 -13.62 -3.12 -10.45
N ARG A 344 -13.74 -4.45 -10.51
CA ARG A 344 -14.81 -5.20 -9.84
C ARG A 344 -14.81 -4.96 -8.33
N ALA A 345 -13.65 -5.04 -7.69
CA ALA A 345 -13.51 -4.80 -6.25
C ALA A 345 -13.85 -3.34 -5.87
N ALA A 346 -13.41 -2.37 -6.66
CA ALA A 346 -13.74 -0.96 -6.46
C ALA A 346 -15.24 -0.69 -6.64
N GLN A 347 -15.90 -1.31 -7.63
CA GLN A 347 -17.35 -1.26 -7.79
C GLN A 347 -18.08 -1.83 -6.58
N LYS A 348 -17.61 -2.98 -6.06
CA LYS A 348 -18.19 -3.59 -4.87
C LYS A 348 -18.05 -2.69 -3.64
N ARG A 349 -16.89 -2.06 -3.46
CA ARG A 349 -16.68 -1.04 -2.42
C ARG A 349 -17.66 0.12 -2.60
N ALA A 350 -17.82 0.64 -3.80
CA ALA A 350 -18.75 1.74 -4.08
C ALA A 350 -20.20 1.36 -3.73
N GLU A 351 -20.65 0.14 -4.07
CA GLU A 351 -21.98 -0.38 -3.70
C GLU A 351 -22.16 -0.41 -2.17
N LEU A 352 -21.23 -1.02 -1.43
CA LEU A 352 -21.30 -1.15 0.02
C LEU A 352 -21.25 0.21 0.72
N ARG A 353 -20.46 1.14 0.21
CA ARG A 353 -20.41 2.52 0.72
C ARG A 353 -21.72 3.26 0.49
N ALA A 354 -22.32 3.12 -0.70
CA ALA A 354 -23.62 3.71 -1.00
C ALA A 354 -24.74 3.13 -0.12
N GLU A 355 -24.74 1.81 0.12
CA GLU A 355 -25.70 1.15 1.01
C GLU A 355 -25.60 1.60 2.46
N SER A 356 -24.39 1.84 2.96
CA SER A 356 -24.14 2.28 4.34
C SER A 356 -24.18 3.80 4.53
N GLY A 357 -24.23 4.58 3.44
CA GLY A 357 -24.10 6.04 3.49
C GLY A 357 -22.68 6.52 3.81
N ALA A 358 -21.68 5.63 3.68
CA ALA A 358 -20.28 5.97 3.89
C ALA A 358 -19.64 6.53 2.59
N ILE A 359 -18.56 7.27 2.76
CA ILE A 359 -17.83 7.89 1.65
C ILE A 359 -16.94 6.86 0.95
N ASN A 360 -16.97 6.82 -0.39
CA ASN A 360 -16.06 6.00 -1.19
C ASN A 360 -14.87 6.84 -1.65
N THR A 361 -13.70 6.60 -1.08
CA THR A 361 -12.44 7.27 -1.45
C THR A 361 -11.56 6.42 -2.39
N GLY A 362 -12.12 5.37 -2.96
CA GLY A 362 -11.44 4.50 -3.93
C GLY A 362 -10.53 3.44 -3.31
N VAL A 363 -9.74 2.86 -4.18
CA VAL A 363 -8.64 1.95 -3.87
C VAL A 363 -7.45 2.29 -4.76
N TYR A 364 -6.24 2.26 -4.19
CA TYR A 364 -5.00 2.67 -4.86
C TYR A 364 -4.16 1.44 -5.11
N THR A 365 -3.88 1.19 -6.38
CA THR A 365 -3.30 -0.09 -6.82
C THR A 365 -1.91 0.09 -7.42
N GLY A 366 -1.18 -1.00 -7.56
CA GLY A 366 0.04 -1.04 -8.36
C GLY A 366 -0.21 -0.99 -9.87
N ASN A 367 -1.48 -1.10 -10.31
CA ASN A 367 -1.86 -1.16 -11.72
C ASN A 367 -2.45 0.19 -12.17
N VAL A 368 -1.73 0.91 -13.03
CA VAL A 368 -2.11 2.26 -13.48
C VAL A 368 -3.39 2.26 -14.31
N VAL A 369 -3.66 1.18 -15.06
CA VAL A 369 -4.89 1.06 -15.88
C VAL A 369 -6.12 0.90 -14.98
N ALA A 370 -5.97 0.14 -13.89
CA ALA A 370 -7.02 0.00 -12.88
C ALA A 370 -7.30 1.34 -12.19
N ASP A 371 -6.25 2.03 -11.75
CA ASP A 371 -6.39 3.34 -11.07
C ASP A 371 -7.05 4.37 -12.00
N GLU A 372 -6.66 4.44 -13.27
CA GLU A 372 -7.29 5.35 -14.24
C GLU A 372 -8.80 5.10 -14.37
N GLU A 373 -9.22 3.84 -14.49
CA GLU A 373 -10.63 3.48 -14.58
C GLU A 373 -11.39 3.77 -13.28
N ILE A 374 -10.78 3.44 -12.12
CA ILE A 374 -11.38 3.65 -10.80
C ILE A 374 -11.65 5.12 -10.56
N PHE A 375 -10.66 5.99 -10.77
CA PHE A 375 -10.79 7.42 -10.46
C PHE A 375 -11.43 8.23 -11.58
N THR A 376 -11.61 7.67 -12.78
CA THR A 376 -12.36 8.31 -13.88
C THR A 376 -13.84 7.94 -13.86
N ASN A 377 -14.18 6.67 -13.53
CA ASN A 377 -15.53 6.13 -13.78
C ASN A 377 -16.24 5.59 -12.54
N ILE A 378 -15.53 5.33 -11.41
CA ILE A 378 -16.12 4.77 -10.18
C ILE A 378 -16.12 5.79 -9.04
N VAL A 379 -15.01 6.50 -8.85
CA VAL A 379 -14.86 7.56 -7.84
C VAL A 379 -14.84 8.92 -8.56
N THR A 380 -15.98 9.31 -9.12
CA THR A 380 -16.05 10.48 -10.01
C THR A 380 -16.38 11.78 -9.29
N GLU A 381 -17.20 11.72 -8.25
CA GLU A 381 -17.60 12.87 -7.46
C GLU A 381 -17.83 12.43 -6.00
N ILE A 382 -17.10 13.03 -5.08
CA ILE A 382 -17.29 12.86 -3.65
C ILE A 382 -17.96 14.15 -3.14
N GLU A 383 -19.23 14.06 -2.70
CA GLU A 383 -19.99 15.23 -2.20
C GLU A 383 -19.29 15.93 -1.02
N ASN A 384 -18.53 15.16 -0.23
CA ASN A 384 -17.73 15.70 0.86
C ASN A 384 -16.43 16.29 0.29
N GLU A 385 -16.34 17.62 0.25
CA GLU A 385 -15.20 18.36 -0.30
C GLU A 385 -13.86 18.01 0.38
N THR A 386 -13.88 17.67 1.66
CA THR A 386 -12.69 17.27 2.41
C THR A 386 -12.10 15.97 1.84
N PHE A 387 -12.93 14.94 1.68
CA PHE A 387 -12.46 13.66 1.15
C PHE A 387 -12.16 13.72 -0.36
N GLN A 388 -12.86 14.58 -1.10
CA GLN A 388 -12.49 14.86 -2.50
C GLN A 388 -11.08 15.46 -2.57
N ASN A 389 -10.78 16.46 -1.74
CA ASN A 389 -9.43 17.02 -1.64
C ASN A 389 -8.39 15.95 -1.26
N GLY A 390 -8.71 15.04 -0.33
CA GLY A 390 -7.81 13.94 0.04
C GLY A 390 -7.47 13.02 -1.14
N VAL A 391 -8.45 12.67 -1.96
CA VAL A 391 -8.23 11.91 -3.20
C VAL A 391 -7.36 12.71 -4.17
N ASP A 392 -7.64 13.99 -4.39
CA ASP A 392 -6.87 14.85 -5.29
C ASP A 392 -5.40 14.99 -4.83
N VAL A 393 -5.16 15.12 -3.52
CA VAL A 393 -3.83 15.16 -2.93
C VAL A 393 -3.05 13.89 -3.26
N ILE A 394 -3.62 12.71 -3.01
CA ILE A 394 -2.93 11.45 -3.29
C ILE A 394 -2.67 11.26 -4.78
N LEU A 395 -3.63 11.53 -5.65
CA LEU A 395 -3.43 11.44 -7.09
C LEU A 395 -2.33 12.38 -7.58
N SER A 396 -2.15 13.54 -6.92
CA SER A 396 -1.09 14.49 -7.27
C SER A 396 0.31 14.04 -6.86
N VAL A 397 0.47 13.31 -5.75
CA VAL A 397 1.80 12.94 -5.21
C VAL A 397 2.26 11.55 -5.64
N GLN A 398 1.36 10.66 -6.01
CA GLN A 398 1.69 9.27 -6.30
C GLN A 398 2.59 9.08 -7.55
N GLU A 399 2.54 10.01 -8.51
CA GLU A 399 3.35 9.93 -9.74
C GLU A 399 4.85 10.18 -9.49
N ASN A 400 5.17 10.92 -8.43
CA ASN A 400 6.53 11.29 -8.06
C ASN A 400 6.95 10.70 -6.70
N ALA A 401 6.23 9.70 -6.21
CA ALA A 401 6.57 9.07 -4.94
C ALA A 401 7.86 8.25 -5.08
N PHE A 402 8.78 8.42 -4.11
CA PHE A 402 9.98 7.61 -4.03
C PHE A 402 9.73 6.28 -3.30
N ALA A 403 10.58 5.30 -3.53
CA ALA A 403 10.62 4.06 -2.75
C ALA A 403 12.08 3.69 -2.46
N ILE A 404 12.27 2.87 -1.44
CA ILE A 404 13.60 2.28 -1.18
C ILE A 404 13.92 1.34 -2.36
N PRO A 405 15.07 1.50 -3.03
CA PRO A 405 15.48 0.64 -4.12
C PRO A 405 15.56 -0.84 -3.72
N ALA A 406 15.27 -1.73 -4.67
CA ALA A 406 15.46 -3.15 -4.48
C ALA A 406 16.93 -3.44 -4.13
N ASN A 407 17.15 -4.26 -3.11
CA ASN A 407 18.50 -4.65 -2.71
C ASN A 407 18.50 -6.08 -2.14
N PRO A 408 19.60 -6.84 -2.27
CA PRO A 408 19.64 -8.25 -1.90
C PRO A 408 19.62 -8.53 -0.40
N ALA A 409 19.75 -7.50 0.42
CA ALA A 409 19.73 -7.57 1.89
C ALA A 409 18.60 -6.73 2.50
N GLY A 410 17.44 -6.61 1.80
CA GLY A 410 16.36 -5.72 2.18
C GLY A 410 15.89 -5.88 3.63
N ASN A 411 15.80 -7.11 4.14
CA ASN A 411 15.45 -7.37 5.54
C ASN A 411 16.50 -6.85 6.52
N GLU A 412 17.77 -7.19 6.31
CA GLU A 412 18.87 -6.77 7.17
C GLU A 412 19.07 -5.26 7.09
N PHE A 413 18.94 -4.70 5.88
CA PHE A 413 19.01 -3.27 5.65
C PHE A 413 17.90 -2.53 6.41
N ARG A 414 16.65 -3.01 6.28
CA ARG A 414 15.52 -2.45 7.02
C ARG A 414 15.71 -2.56 8.53
N GLN A 415 16.13 -3.73 9.02
CA GLN A 415 16.37 -3.94 10.45
C GLN A 415 17.45 -3.00 10.99
N ALA A 416 18.54 -2.79 10.25
CA ALA A 416 19.65 -1.94 10.68
C ALA A 416 19.18 -0.50 10.94
N TRP A 417 18.47 0.13 10.01
CA TRP A 417 18.01 1.50 10.22
C TRP A 417 16.84 1.60 11.21
N MET A 418 15.93 0.64 11.26
CA MET A 418 14.86 0.62 12.26
C MET A 418 15.40 0.50 13.68
N ASP A 419 16.39 -0.36 13.90
CA ASP A 419 17.06 -0.52 15.18
C ASP A 419 17.83 0.76 15.57
N ALA A 420 18.48 1.42 14.61
CA ALA A 420 19.16 2.68 14.87
C ALA A 420 18.18 3.76 15.35
N VAL A 421 17.06 3.93 14.65
CA VAL A 421 16.02 4.87 15.05
C VAL A 421 15.50 4.53 16.46
N ASN A 422 15.23 3.25 16.76
CA ASN A 422 14.76 2.84 18.07
C ASN A 422 15.81 3.11 19.17
N ARG A 423 17.11 2.88 18.92
CA ARG A 423 18.20 3.21 19.88
C ARG A 423 18.21 4.70 20.22
N VAL A 424 18.00 5.57 19.23
CA VAL A 424 17.89 7.02 19.44
C VAL A 424 16.65 7.38 20.24
N LEU A 425 15.49 6.85 19.84
CA LEU A 425 14.21 7.09 20.50
C LEU A 425 14.20 6.64 21.96
N ASN A 426 14.95 5.59 22.29
CA ASN A 426 15.11 5.07 23.64
C ASN A 426 16.21 5.81 24.45
N GLY A 427 16.92 6.76 23.83
CA GLY A 427 18.04 7.47 24.49
C GLY A 427 19.29 6.62 24.73
N GLU A 428 19.44 5.51 23.99
CA GLU A 428 20.56 4.58 24.14
C GLU A 428 21.81 5.08 23.40
N GLN A 429 21.62 5.77 22.27
CA GLN A 429 22.67 6.33 21.42
C GLN A 429 22.26 7.70 20.88
N THR A 430 23.25 8.51 20.50
CA THR A 430 23.00 9.68 19.65
C THR A 430 22.64 9.25 18.23
N ALA A 431 22.01 10.13 17.44
CA ALA A 431 21.69 9.83 16.02
C ALA A 431 22.96 9.49 15.23
N GLU A 432 24.04 10.23 15.43
CA GLU A 432 25.31 9.97 14.76
C GLU A 432 25.88 8.57 15.12
N GLU A 433 25.89 8.20 16.41
CA GLU A 433 26.37 6.87 16.84
C GLU A 433 25.51 5.74 16.28
N ALA A 434 24.19 5.89 16.38
CA ALA A 434 23.24 4.88 15.94
C ALA A 434 23.28 4.66 14.41
N LEU A 435 23.31 5.75 13.64
CA LEU A 435 23.35 5.68 12.18
C LEU A 435 24.72 5.27 11.64
N ASN A 436 25.83 5.60 12.31
CA ASN A 436 27.14 5.04 11.96
C ASN A 436 27.18 3.52 12.16
N GLN A 437 26.64 3.02 13.26
CA GLN A 437 26.53 1.58 13.49
C GLN A 437 25.62 0.92 12.44
N ALA A 438 24.45 1.50 12.15
CA ALA A 438 23.53 0.98 11.13
C ALA A 438 24.14 0.99 9.72
N GLN A 439 24.94 2.01 9.39
CA GLN A 439 25.68 2.09 8.14
C GLN A 439 26.63 0.90 7.96
N GLU A 440 27.39 0.56 9.01
CA GLU A 440 28.33 -0.57 8.99
C GLU A 440 27.58 -1.91 8.88
N GLU A 441 26.49 -2.08 9.66
CA GLU A 441 25.67 -3.30 9.67
C GLU A 441 24.98 -3.50 8.31
N ALA A 442 24.34 -2.46 7.77
CA ALA A 442 23.64 -2.48 6.49
C ALA A 442 24.60 -2.71 5.32
N GLN A 443 25.74 -2.00 5.27
CA GLN A 443 26.71 -2.18 4.20
C GLN A 443 27.34 -3.58 4.22
N ALA A 444 27.66 -4.11 5.39
CA ALA A 444 28.17 -5.46 5.49
C ALA A 444 27.17 -6.51 5.01
N ALA A 445 25.86 -6.32 5.28
CA ALA A 445 24.80 -7.19 4.77
C ALA A 445 24.67 -7.11 3.24
N LEU A 446 24.69 -5.88 2.68
CA LEU A 446 24.67 -5.65 1.24
C LEU A 446 25.87 -6.33 0.55
N ASP A 447 27.09 -6.09 1.05
CA ASP A 447 28.32 -6.66 0.50
C ASP A 447 28.29 -8.20 0.51
N ALA A 448 27.84 -8.80 1.61
CA ALA A 448 27.71 -10.25 1.74
C ALA A 448 26.68 -10.83 0.77
N ALA A 449 25.52 -10.16 0.63
CA ALA A 449 24.47 -10.59 -0.27
C ALA A 449 24.88 -10.46 -1.75
N TRP A 450 25.53 -9.34 -2.14
CA TRP A 450 26.06 -9.15 -3.48
C TRP A 450 27.16 -10.16 -3.83
N ALA A 451 28.07 -10.48 -2.89
CA ALA A 451 29.13 -11.48 -3.11
C ALA A 451 28.56 -12.88 -3.37
N SER A 452 27.46 -13.24 -2.72
CA SER A 452 26.81 -14.56 -2.88
C SER A 452 26.14 -14.76 -4.24
N GLN A 453 25.87 -13.68 -4.99
CA GLN A 453 25.31 -13.76 -6.34
C GLN A 453 26.37 -13.99 -7.44
N GLY A 454 27.66 -13.77 -7.13
CA GLY A 454 28.77 -13.94 -8.07
C GLY A 454 29.39 -15.35 -8.08
N GLU A 455 28.94 -16.24 -7.21
CA GLU A 455 29.36 -17.65 -7.13
C GLU A 455 28.31 -18.57 -7.80
#